data_00e2c3b24f17ea3194278b24b3e502d5
#
_entry.id   00e2c3b24f17ea3194278b24b3e502d5
#
_cell.length_a   1.000
_cell.length_b   1.000
_cell.length_c   1.000
_cell.angle_alpha   90.00
_cell.angle_beta   90.00
_cell.angle_gamma   90.00
#
_symmetry.space_group_name_H-M   'P 1'
#
loop_
_entity.id
_entity.type
_entity.pdbx_description
1 polymer ?
#
loop_
_entity_poly.entity_id
_entity_poly.type
_entity_poly.pdbx_seq_one_letter_code
_entity_poly.pdbx_strand_id
1 'polypeptide(L)'
;MEYSNTLTKFGAAPADAEIRAILADVQARLRANGNEEVYRRCFRSIDLTSLGATDSHEHIERFVAKAVRFPGHYPDIENVASVCVYPVFVETSGLVIADSGMTITSVAGGFPSSQTYLEVKMLETAMAVENGADE
;
A
#
# COMPACT_ATOMS: atom_id res chain seq x y z
N MET A 1 -26.93 -21.71 -3.87
CA MET A 1 -26.17 -21.81 -2.61
C MET A 1 -26.64 -20.66 -1.74
N GLU A 2 -27.19 -20.96 -0.58
CA GLU A 2 -27.80 -19.91 0.26
C GLU A 2 -26.76 -19.40 1.26
N TYR A 3 -26.27 -18.19 1.06
CA TYR A 3 -25.24 -17.58 1.90
C TYR A 3 -25.79 -16.86 3.14
N SER A 4 -27.12 -16.65 3.22
CA SER A 4 -27.80 -15.90 4.31
C SER A 4 -27.46 -16.44 5.70
N ASN A 5 -27.48 -17.77 5.89
CA ASN A 5 -27.16 -18.38 7.18
C ASN A 5 -25.70 -18.17 7.60
N THR A 6 -24.78 -18.16 6.63
CA THR A 6 -23.35 -17.90 6.88
C THR A 6 -23.13 -16.44 7.29
N LEU A 7 -23.75 -15.48 6.59
CA LEU A 7 -23.66 -14.05 6.92
C LEU A 7 -24.19 -13.78 8.31
N THR A 8 -25.36 -14.36 8.66
CA THR A 8 -25.95 -14.22 10.00
C THR A 8 -25.05 -14.81 11.09
N LYS A 9 -24.50 -16.02 10.84
CA LYS A 9 -23.61 -16.71 11.80
C LYS A 9 -22.35 -15.91 12.14
N PHE A 10 -21.78 -15.19 11.18
CA PHE A 10 -20.55 -14.43 11.35
C PHE A 10 -20.77 -12.93 11.58
N GLY A 11 -22.01 -12.48 11.74
CA GLY A 11 -22.32 -11.06 11.95
C GLY A 11 -21.86 -10.17 10.79
N ALA A 12 -21.78 -10.72 9.58
CA ALA A 12 -21.20 -10.04 8.41
C ALA A 12 -22.13 -8.96 7.79
N ALA A 13 -23.31 -8.76 8.35
CA ALA A 13 -24.25 -7.74 7.91
C ALA A 13 -24.69 -6.88 9.12
N PRO A 14 -23.90 -5.87 9.53
CA PRO A 14 -24.29 -4.96 10.59
C PRO A 14 -25.58 -4.21 10.21
N ALA A 15 -26.44 -3.95 11.20
CA ALA A 15 -27.66 -3.18 10.97
C ALA A 15 -27.32 -1.72 10.60
N ASP A 16 -28.15 -1.10 9.74
CA ASP A 16 -27.96 0.31 9.35
C ASP A 16 -27.86 1.27 10.54
N ALA A 17 -28.55 0.97 11.65
CA ALA A 17 -28.46 1.78 12.86
C ALA A 17 -27.09 1.71 13.51
N GLU A 18 -26.47 0.53 13.51
CA GLU A 18 -25.11 0.31 14.01
C GLU A 18 -24.08 1.03 13.14
N ILE A 19 -24.21 0.94 11.81
CA ILE A 19 -23.33 1.68 10.88
C ILE A 19 -23.45 3.18 11.12
N ARG A 20 -24.68 3.71 11.25
CA ARG A 20 -24.89 5.14 11.54
C ARG A 20 -24.27 5.57 12.87
N ALA A 21 -24.35 4.74 13.91
CA ALA A 21 -23.73 5.03 15.21
C ALA A 21 -22.22 5.09 15.12
N ILE A 22 -21.58 4.13 14.42
CA ILE A 22 -20.13 4.12 14.18
C ILE A 22 -19.71 5.36 13.40
N LEU A 23 -20.42 5.71 12.33
CA LEU A 23 -20.11 6.90 11.52
C LEU A 23 -20.26 8.19 12.33
N ALA A 24 -21.27 8.30 13.19
CA ALA A 24 -21.44 9.46 14.06
C ALA A 24 -20.28 9.60 15.07
N ASP A 25 -19.83 8.50 15.66
CA ASP A 25 -18.65 8.47 16.55
C ASP A 25 -17.38 8.87 15.81
N VAL A 26 -17.14 8.34 14.61
CA VAL A 26 -16.01 8.74 13.76
C VAL A 26 -16.04 10.24 13.45
N GLN A 27 -17.21 10.76 13.05
CA GLN A 27 -17.38 12.18 12.75
C GLN A 27 -17.14 13.08 13.97
N ALA A 28 -17.57 12.67 15.15
CA ALA A 28 -17.35 13.41 16.40
C ALA A 28 -15.84 13.55 16.73
N ARG A 29 -15.04 12.55 16.33
CA ARG A 29 -13.58 12.52 16.59
C ARG A 29 -12.73 13.17 15.50
N LEU A 30 -13.28 13.48 14.33
CA LEU A 30 -12.53 14.05 13.19
C LEU A 30 -11.74 15.31 13.56
N ARG A 31 -12.33 16.22 14.35
CA ARG A 31 -11.65 17.47 14.74
C ARG A 31 -10.44 17.25 15.62
N ALA A 32 -10.46 16.23 16.47
CA ALA A 32 -9.31 15.88 17.32
C ALA A 32 -8.14 15.32 16.50
N ASN A 33 -8.42 14.73 15.35
CA ASN A 33 -7.43 14.16 14.44
C ASN A 33 -6.89 15.16 13.40
N GLY A 34 -7.46 16.37 13.32
CA GLY A 34 -7.01 17.42 12.41
C GLY A 34 -5.81 18.21 12.97
N ASN A 35 -4.68 17.55 13.24
CA ASN A 35 -3.49 18.15 13.78
C ASN A 35 -2.22 17.63 13.08
N GLU A 36 -1.11 18.35 13.27
CA GLU A 36 0.16 18.07 12.62
C GLU A 36 0.72 16.67 12.91
N GLU A 37 0.61 16.20 14.16
CA GLU A 37 1.09 14.87 14.54
C GLU A 37 0.38 13.76 13.76
N VAL A 38 -0.95 13.86 13.64
CA VAL A 38 -1.75 12.89 12.88
C VAL A 38 -1.41 12.97 11.39
N TYR A 39 -1.24 14.17 10.83
CA TYR A 39 -0.86 14.31 9.41
C TYR A 39 0.52 13.72 9.13
N ARG A 40 1.51 13.95 10.00
CA ARG A 40 2.84 13.33 9.89
C ARG A 40 2.75 11.81 9.98
N ARG A 41 1.94 11.27 10.90
CA ARG A 41 1.70 9.84 11.01
C ARG A 41 1.08 9.26 9.75
N CYS A 42 0.05 9.92 9.20
CA CYS A 42 -0.55 9.50 7.93
C CYS A 42 0.48 9.52 6.79
N PHE A 43 1.29 10.57 6.69
CA PHE A 43 2.29 10.71 5.63
C PHE A 43 3.34 9.59 5.70
N ARG A 44 3.91 9.32 6.85
CA ARG A 44 4.91 8.26 7.04
C ARG A 44 4.34 6.84 6.99
N SER A 45 3.03 6.69 6.84
CA SER A 45 2.34 5.40 6.65
C SER A 45 1.89 5.20 5.19
N ILE A 46 2.33 6.04 4.28
CA ILE A 46 1.98 5.94 2.85
C ILE A 46 2.88 4.92 2.18
N ASP A 47 2.27 3.99 1.46
CA ASP A 47 2.92 3.23 0.39
C ASP A 47 2.79 4.03 -0.90
N LEU A 48 3.86 4.73 -1.27
CA LEU A 48 3.86 5.57 -2.46
C LEU A 48 3.83 4.71 -3.70
N THR A 49 2.71 4.72 -4.42
CA THR A 49 2.34 3.69 -5.37
C THR A 49 2.44 4.16 -6.83
N SER A 50 3.06 3.34 -7.67
CA SER A 50 2.94 3.40 -9.13
C SER A 50 2.57 2.03 -9.68
N LEU A 51 1.36 1.92 -10.25
CA LEU A 51 0.79 0.69 -10.83
C LEU A 51 0.18 1.00 -12.20
N GLY A 52 0.82 1.86 -12.95
CA GLY A 52 0.41 2.24 -14.30
C GLY A 52 0.67 1.13 -15.31
N ALA A 53 -0.28 0.86 -16.20
CA ALA A 53 -0.11 -0.12 -17.28
C ALA A 53 1.03 0.25 -18.25
N THR A 54 1.50 1.48 -18.23
CA THR A 54 2.58 2.02 -19.08
C THR A 54 3.86 2.30 -18.29
N ASP A 55 3.97 1.84 -17.05
CA ASP A 55 5.19 1.99 -16.26
C ASP A 55 6.36 1.27 -16.96
N SER A 56 7.53 1.86 -16.87
CA SER A 56 8.78 1.33 -17.37
C SER A 56 9.86 1.40 -16.31
N HIS A 57 10.94 0.65 -16.45
CA HIS A 57 12.09 0.69 -15.52
C HIS A 57 12.59 2.13 -15.34
N GLU A 58 12.75 2.89 -16.42
CA GLU A 58 13.17 4.30 -16.37
C GLU A 58 12.15 5.18 -15.62
N HIS A 59 10.85 4.95 -15.80
CA HIS A 59 9.81 5.67 -15.06
C HIS A 59 9.90 5.37 -13.56
N ILE A 60 9.98 4.11 -13.19
CA ILE A 60 10.06 3.67 -11.79
C ILE A 60 11.36 4.16 -11.14
N GLU A 61 12.50 4.10 -11.84
CA GLU A 61 13.76 4.67 -11.33
C GLU A 61 13.59 6.16 -10.96
N ARG A 62 13.02 6.97 -11.85
CA ARG A 62 12.76 8.39 -11.57
C ARG A 62 11.75 8.61 -10.44
N PHE A 63 10.72 7.77 -10.37
CA PHE A 63 9.69 7.80 -9.35
C PHE A 63 10.29 7.54 -7.96
N VAL A 64 11.05 6.45 -7.79
CA VAL A 64 11.72 6.11 -6.53
C VAL A 64 12.77 7.15 -6.16
N ALA A 65 13.59 7.61 -7.11
CA ALA A 65 14.59 8.64 -6.88
C ALA A 65 13.98 9.97 -6.41
N LYS A 66 12.75 10.29 -6.82
CA LYS A 66 12.03 11.46 -6.30
C LYS A 66 11.66 11.27 -4.82
N ALA A 67 11.19 10.09 -4.42
CA ALA A 67 10.90 9.78 -3.02
C ALA A 67 12.17 9.80 -2.16
N VAL A 68 13.25 9.20 -2.63
CA VAL A 68 14.57 9.21 -1.94
C VAL A 68 15.07 10.63 -1.66
N ARG A 69 14.87 11.55 -2.59
CA ARG A 69 15.30 12.95 -2.46
C ARG A 69 14.37 13.82 -1.60
N PHE A 70 13.18 13.33 -1.23
CA PHE A 70 12.19 14.10 -0.49
C PHE A 70 12.71 14.71 0.83
N PRO A 71 13.43 13.97 1.72
CA PRO A 71 13.96 14.54 2.96
C PRO A 71 14.97 15.67 2.74
N GLY A 72 15.67 15.67 1.61
CA GLY A 72 16.58 16.77 1.26
C GLY A 72 15.87 18.10 0.97
N HIS A 73 14.61 18.05 0.57
CA HIS A 73 13.76 19.22 0.36
C HIS A 73 12.93 19.58 1.61
N TYR A 74 12.62 18.60 2.45
CA TYR A 74 11.76 18.75 3.63
C TYR A 74 12.39 18.01 4.82
N PRO A 75 13.48 18.56 5.41
CA PRO A 75 14.29 17.86 6.42
C PRO A 75 13.54 17.59 7.74
N ASP A 76 12.48 18.35 8.01
CA ASP A 76 11.65 18.19 9.21
C ASP A 76 10.51 17.20 9.05
N ILE A 77 10.38 16.59 7.87
CA ILE A 77 9.30 15.63 7.56
C ILE A 77 9.91 14.27 7.27
N GLU A 78 9.51 13.25 8.03
CA GLU A 78 9.88 11.86 7.78
C GLU A 78 9.39 11.44 6.38
N ASN A 79 10.08 10.50 5.73
CA ASN A 79 9.67 10.03 4.42
C ASN A 79 8.42 9.14 4.52
N VAL A 80 7.86 8.76 3.36
CA VAL A 80 6.82 7.73 3.24
C VAL A 80 7.36 6.38 3.69
N ALA A 81 6.47 5.44 4.07
CA ALA A 81 6.85 4.12 4.56
C ALA A 81 7.55 3.30 3.47
N SER A 82 6.92 3.21 2.32
CA SER A 82 7.39 2.36 1.23
C SER A 82 7.13 2.98 -0.14
N VAL A 83 7.70 2.35 -1.16
CA VAL A 83 7.26 2.48 -2.56
C VAL A 83 6.58 1.18 -2.96
N CYS A 84 5.42 1.27 -3.61
CA CYS A 84 4.65 0.12 -4.07
C CYS A 84 4.64 0.06 -5.60
N VAL A 85 5.06 -1.08 -6.14
CA VAL A 85 5.25 -1.29 -7.58
C VAL A 85 4.79 -2.68 -8.04
N TYR A 86 4.73 -2.91 -9.35
CA TYR A 86 4.59 -4.25 -9.90
C TYR A 86 5.85 -5.10 -9.66
N PRO A 87 5.72 -6.45 -9.54
CA PRO A 87 6.85 -7.36 -9.21
C PRO A 87 8.06 -7.20 -10.11
N VAL A 88 7.84 -6.94 -11.39
CA VAL A 88 8.90 -6.75 -12.39
C VAL A 88 9.80 -5.52 -12.11
N PHE A 89 9.35 -4.57 -11.29
CA PHE A 89 10.08 -3.35 -10.96
C PHE A 89 10.70 -3.36 -9.56
N VAL A 90 10.59 -4.44 -8.81
CA VAL A 90 11.15 -4.56 -7.45
C VAL A 90 12.66 -4.38 -7.47
N GLU A 91 13.38 -5.11 -8.33
CA GLU A 91 14.84 -4.99 -8.48
C GLU A 91 15.25 -3.56 -8.86
N THR A 92 14.54 -2.94 -9.81
CA THR A 92 14.80 -1.54 -10.21
C THR A 92 14.62 -0.58 -9.03
N SER A 93 13.58 -0.78 -8.22
CA SER A 93 13.35 0.01 -7.02
C SER A 93 14.46 -0.17 -6.00
N GLY A 94 14.94 -1.41 -5.81
CA GLY A 94 16.02 -1.77 -4.90
C GLY A 94 17.35 -1.07 -5.23
N LEU A 95 17.66 -0.92 -6.51
CA LEU A 95 18.88 -0.23 -6.95
C LEU A 95 18.91 1.27 -6.59
N VAL A 96 17.73 1.87 -6.38
CA VAL A 96 17.59 3.32 -6.16
C VAL A 96 17.28 3.67 -4.70
N ILE A 97 16.56 2.79 -3.99
CA ILE A 97 16.00 3.07 -2.66
C ILE A 97 17.02 2.99 -1.53
N ALA A 98 18.21 2.44 -1.79
CA ALA A 98 19.25 2.14 -0.80
C ALA A 98 19.46 3.28 0.19
N ASP A 99 19.60 2.94 1.47
CA ASP A 99 19.86 3.86 2.60
C ASP A 99 18.80 4.94 2.85
N SER A 100 17.64 4.87 2.17
CA SER A 100 16.55 5.85 2.35
C SER A 100 15.68 5.62 3.59
N GLY A 101 15.75 4.42 4.17
CA GLY A 101 14.87 3.97 5.26
C GLY A 101 13.46 3.55 4.81
N MET A 102 13.15 3.68 3.52
CA MET A 102 11.88 3.17 2.96
C MET A 102 11.98 1.68 2.62
N THR A 103 10.85 0.97 2.65
CA THR A 103 10.72 -0.42 2.18
C THR A 103 10.19 -0.49 0.75
N ILE A 104 10.26 -1.68 0.16
CA ILE A 104 9.69 -1.98 -1.16
C ILE A 104 8.49 -2.91 -0.98
N THR A 105 7.32 -2.41 -1.29
CA THR A 105 6.08 -3.18 -1.38
C THR A 105 5.86 -3.64 -2.82
N SER A 106 5.54 -4.89 -3.02
CA SER A 106 5.16 -5.42 -4.33
C SER A 106 3.72 -5.91 -4.33
N VAL A 107 2.92 -5.48 -5.32
CA VAL A 107 1.68 -6.21 -5.58
C VAL A 107 2.00 -7.62 -6.06
N ALA A 108 1.14 -8.59 -5.74
CA ALA A 108 1.35 -9.99 -6.10
C ALA A 108 0.02 -10.74 -6.31
N GLY A 109 0.13 -12.02 -6.68
CA GLY A 109 -1.03 -12.89 -6.85
C GLY A 109 -1.89 -12.57 -8.08
N GLY A 110 -1.30 -11.97 -9.13
CA GLY A 110 -1.99 -11.60 -10.36
C GLY A 110 -2.82 -10.32 -10.21
N PHE A 111 -2.33 -9.37 -9.43
CA PHE A 111 -2.98 -8.06 -9.24
C PHE A 111 -3.25 -7.34 -10.59
N PRO A 112 -4.41 -6.64 -10.76
CA PRO A 112 -5.47 -6.39 -9.76
C PRO A 112 -6.57 -7.46 -9.75
N SER A 113 -6.72 -8.23 -10.81
CA SER A 113 -7.87 -9.12 -10.97
C SER A 113 -7.71 -10.49 -10.29
N SER A 114 -6.48 -10.93 -10.12
CA SER A 114 -6.13 -12.24 -9.53
C SER A 114 -6.78 -13.46 -10.20
N GLN A 115 -7.23 -13.30 -11.45
CA GLN A 115 -7.91 -14.35 -12.23
C GLN A 115 -6.88 -15.21 -12.99
N THR A 116 -5.98 -15.85 -12.24
CA THR A 116 -4.94 -16.75 -12.79
C THR A 116 -4.73 -17.97 -11.89
N TYR A 117 -3.91 -18.90 -12.35
CA TYR A 117 -3.62 -20.16 -11.65
C TYR A 117 -2.84 -19.91 -10.36
N LEU A 118 -3.06 -20.78 -9.35
CA LEU A 118 -2.39 -20.68 -8.05
C LEU A 118 -0.87 -20.73 -8.19
N GLU A 119 -0.37 -21.63 -9.04
CA GLU A 119 1.06 -21.83 -9.28
C GLU A 119 1.72 -20.57 -9.84
N VAL A 120 1.02 -19.84 -10.71
CA VAL A 120 1.50 -18.55 -11.25
C VAL A 120 1.59 -17.49 -10.15
N LYS A 121 0.57 -17.41 -9.28
CA LYS A 121 0.57 -16.48 -8.14
C LYS A 121 1.71 -16.76 -7.17
N MET A 122 1.94 -18.04 -6.88
CA MET A 122 3.02 -18.47 -5.99
C MET A 122 4.40 -18.14 -6.58
N LEU A 123 4.59 -18.39 -7.88
CA LEU A 123 5.84 -18.08 -8.57
C LEU A 123 6.09 -16.57 -8.61
N GLU A 124 5.08 -15.77 -8.97
CA GLU A 124 5.19 -14.30 -8.99
C GLU A 124 5.58 -13.75 -7.62
N THR A 125 4.93 -14.24 -6.54
CA THR A 125 5.26 -13.82 -5.18
C THR A 125 6.69 -14.21 -4.79
N ALA A 126 7.12 -15.43 -5.11
CA ALA A 126 8.48 -15.88 -4.85
C ALA A 126 9.51 -15.00 -5.57
N MET A 127 9.28 -14.68 -6.84
CA MET A 127 10.16 -13.80 -7.62
C MET A 127 10.21 -12.38 -7.05
N ALA A 128 9.08 -11.83 -6.59
CA ALA A 128 9.07 -10.52 -5.95
C ALA A 128 9.93 -10.49 -4.69
N VAL A 129 9.83 -11.52 -3.84
CA VAL A 129 10.65 -11.66 -2.63
C VAL A 129 12.14 -11.83 -2.98
N GLU A 130 12.45 -12.71 -3.95
CA GLU A 130 13.83 -12.92 -4.41
C GLU A 130 14.47 -11.64 -4.98
N ASN A 131 13.68 -10.79 -5.63
CA ASN A 131 14.10 -9.50 -6.18
C ASN A 131 14.20 -8.40 -5.10
N GLY A 132 13.85 -8.68 -3.85
CA GLY A 132 14.04 -7.79 -2.72
C GLY A 132 12.80 -7.02 -2.27
N ALA A 133 11.59 -7.52 -2.53
CA ALA A 133 10.39 -6.96 -1.91
C ALA A 133 10.37 -7.28 -0.42
N ASP A 134 10.08 -6.27 0.39
CA ASP A 134 9.95 -6.37 1.86
C ASP A 134 8.52 -6.74 2.26
N GLU A 135 7.54 -6.31 1.44
CA GLU A 135 6.09 -6.49 1.66
C GLU A 135 5.35 -6.90 0.38
#